data_580629fcf0ec9bd8fc96d7af04311c58
#
_entry.id   580629fcf0ec9bd8fc96d7af04311c58
#
_cell.length_a   1.000
_cell.length_b   1.000
_cell.length_c   1.000
_cell.angle_alpha   90.00
_cell.angle_beta   90.00
_cell.angle_gamma   90.00
#
_symmetry.space_group_name_H-M   'P 1'
#
loop_
_entity.id
_entity.type
_entity.pdbx_description
1 polymer ?
#
loop_
_entity_poly.entity_id
_entity_poly.type
_entity_poly.pdbx_seq_one_letter_code
_entity_poly.pdbx_strand_id
1 'polypeptide(L)'
;MSEIQIKQGNSIYEKDSSVTMISIIIEGNVSVNFPNDSFHLSAGDVIGVLDLYTNAHSCTYTAESDVVVDSYPYKNAGSLHHILQEEPDFYPAFFRSSLKQFFAV
;
A
#
# COMPACT_ATOMS: atom_id res chain seq x y z
N MET A 1 -8.48 7.93 9.09
CA MET A 1 -7.10 7.49 9.33
C MET A 1 -7.10 6.52 10.50
N SER A 2 -6.54 5.34 10.29
CA SER A 2 -6.45 4.31 11.32
C SER A 2 -5.08 3.66 11.29
N GLU A 3 -4.47 3.55 12.46
CA GLU A 3 -3.22 2.83 12.63
C GLU A 3 -3.50 1.36 12.88
N ILE A 4 -2.90 0.50 12.07
CA ILE A 4 -3.10 -0.95 12.13
C ILE A 4 -1.74 -1.62 12.29
N GLN A 5 -1.67 -2.59 13.20
CA GLN A 5 -0.48 -3.40 13.42
C GLN A 5 -0.66 -4.77 12.78
N ILE A 6 0.35 -5.21 12.04
CA ILE A 6 0.33 -6.50 11.34
C ILE A 6 1.57 -7.28 11.77
N LYS A 7 1.38 -8.51 12.26
CA LYS A 7 2.47 -9.36 12.69
C LYS A 7 3.24 -9.93 11.50
N GLN A 8 4.54 -10.12 11.69
CA GLN A 8 5.40 -10.77 10.71
C GLN A 8 4.78 -12.07 10.20
N GLY A 9 4.81 -12.26 8.88
CA GLY A 9 4.30 -13.44 8.22
C GLY A 9 2.84 -13.37 7.80
N ASN A 10 2.08 -12.40 8.30
CA ASN A 10 0.68 -12.23 7.92
C ASN A 10 0.55 -11.41 6.65
N SER A 11 -0.48 -11.72 5.86
CA SER A 11 -0.81 -10.94 4.67
C SER A 11 -1.50 -9.65 5.08
N ILE A 12 -1.09 -8.54 4.46
CA ILE A 12 -1.74 -7.24 4.65
C ILE A 12 -2.94 -7.15 3.71
N TYR A 13 -2.71 -7.45 2.45
CA TYR A 13 -3.74 -7.57 1.42
C TYR A 13 -3.46 -8.81 0.58
N GLU A 14 -4.50 -9.50 0.15
CA GLU A 14 -4.36 -10.70 -0.66
C GLU A 14 -4.74 -10.41 -2.12
N LYS A 15 -4.07 -11.11 -3.03
CA LYS A 15 -4.35 -11.03 -4.46
C LYS A 15 -5.84 -11.24 -4.72
N ASP A 16 -6.38 -10.44 -5.63
CA ASP A 16 -7.78 -10.44 -6.08
C ASP A 16 -8.79 -9.91 -5.05
N SER A 17 -8.36 -9.54 -3.85
CA SER A 17 -9.25 -8.89 -2.90
C SER A 17 -9.55 -7.45 -3.34
N SER A 18 -10.73 -6.96 -2.97
CA SER A 18 -11.15 -5.59 -3.31
C SER A 18 -10.32 -4.55 -2.56
N VAL A 19 -10.00 -3.45 -3.24
CA VAL A 19 -9.32 -2.32 -2.62
C VAL A 19 -10.36 -1.51 -1.82
N THR A 20 -10.25 -1.55 -0.51
CA THR A 20 -11.15 -0.81 0.39
C THR A 20 -10.42 0.25 1.21
N MET A 21 -9.10 0.19 1.24
CA MET A 21 -8.25 1.11 1.99
C MET A 21 -6.99 1.40 1.21
N ILE A 22 -6.41 2.57 1.46
CA ILE A 22 -5.08 2.91 1.01
C ILE A 22 -4.20 3.07 2.26
N SER A 23 -3.02 2.48 2.26
CA SER A 23 -2.18 2.39 3.46
C SER A 23 -0.77 2.89 3.20
N ILE A 24 -0.23 3.63 4.16
CA ILE A 24 1.17 4.05 4.17
C ILE A 24 1.89 3.31 5.30
N ILE A 25 3.08 2.79 5.01
CA ILE A 25 3.88 2.08 6.01
C ILE A 25 4.53 3.08 6.95
N ILE A 26 4.29 2.93 8.24
CA ILE A 26 4.92 3.74 9.29
C ILE A 26 6.19 3.05 9.78
N GLU A 27 6.12 1.74 10.01
CA GLU A 27 7.25 0.91 10.46
C GLU A 27 7.22 -0.44 9.79
N GLY A 28 8.39 -1.02 9.56
CA GLY A 28 8.55 -2.38 9.08
C GLY A 28 8.73 -2.50 7.59
N ASN A 29 8.78 -3.74 7.13
CA ASN A 29 9.01 -4.08 5.73
C ASN A 29 7.91 -4.98 5.20
N VAL A 30 7.53 -4.74 3.95
CA VAL A 30 6.46 -5.48 3.26
C VAL A 30 7.04 -6.10 1.99
N SER A 31 6.74 -7.37 1.78
CA SER A 31 7.08 -8.08 0.55
C SER A 31 5.90 -8.00 -0.42
N VAL A 32 6.19 -7.63 -1.67
CA VAL A 32 5.21 -7.61 -2.75
C VAL A 32 5.51 -8.80 -3.65
N ASN A 33 4.60 -9.77 -3.70
CA ASN A 33 4.86 -11.06 -4.34
C ASN A 33 4.09 -11.19 -5.65
N PHE A 34 4.81 -11.20 -6.76
CA PHE A 34 4.30 -11.56 -8.08
C PHE A 34 4.68 -13.01 -8.41
N PRO A 35 4.03 -13.65 -9.39
CA PRO A 35 4.33 -15.04 -9.73
C PRO A 35 5.79 -15.33 -10.06
N ASN A 36 6.48 -14.39 -10.69
CA ASN A 36 7.86 -14.58 -11.16
C ASN A 36 8.86 -13.63 -10.51
N ASP A 37 8.42 -12.79 -9.59
CA ASP A 37 9.30 -11.78 -9.01
C ASP A 37 8.72 -11.27 -7.69
N SER A 38 9.57 -10.62 -6.91
CA SER A 38 9.14 -9.94 -5.70
C SER A 38 9.97 -8.68 -5.49
N PHE A 39 9.39 -7.69 -4.84
CA PHE A 39 10.13 -6.52 -4.39
C PHE A 39 9.63 -6.10 -3.01
N HIS A 40 10.30 -5.12 -2.40
CA HIS A 40 10.07 -4.78 -1.01
C HIS A 40 9.66 -3.33 -0.86
N LEU A 41 8.71 -3.08 0.04
CA LEU A 41 8.31 -1.76 0.47
C LEU A 41 8.72 -1.57 1.93
N SER A 42 9.00 -0.33 2.30
CA SER A 42 9.45 0.02 3.64
C SER A 42 8.75 1.27 4.16
N ALA A 43 9.12 1.71 5.35
CA ALA A 43 8.54 2.90 5.98
C ALA A 43 8.54 4.09 5.01
N GLY A 44 7.41 4.75 4.89
CA GLY A 44 7.18 5.85 3.97
C GLY A 44 6.60 5.45 2.62
N ASP A 45 6.52 4.16 2.30
CA ASP A 45 5.92 3.68 1.06
C ASP A 45 4.41 3.48 1.22
N VAL A 46 3.67 3.73 0.14
CA VAL A 46 2.24 3.47 0.07
C VAL A 46 2.02 2.11 -0.60
N ILE A 47 1.20 1.28 0.03
CA ILE A 47 0.95 -0.08 -0.45
C ILE A 47 -0.13 -0.06 -1.53
N GLY A 48 0.14 -0.74 -2.65
CA GLY A 48 -0.89 -1.03 -3.64
C GLY A 48 -1.29 0.13 -4.52
N VAL A 49 -0.36 1.03 -4.86
CA VAL A 49 -0.66 2.18 -5.71
C VAL A 49 -1.24 1.75 -7.06
N LEU A 50 -0.69 0.71 -7.67
CA LEU A 50 -1.16 0.23 -8.98
C LEU A 50 -2.56 -0.37 -8.91
N ASP A 51 -2.95 -0.89 -7.76
CA ASP A 51 -4.22 -1.57 -7.56
C ASP A 51 -5.40 -0.60 -7.58
N LEU A 52 -5.15 0.69 -7.40
CA LEU A 52 -6.19 1.71 -7.45
C LEU A 52 -6.87 1.80 -8.81
N TYR A 53 -6.18 1.36 -9.86
CA TYR A 53 -6.71 1.34 -11.21
C TYR A 53 -7.82 0.31 -11.38
N THR A 54 -7.67 -0.86 -10.77
CA THR A 54 -8.54 -2.00 -10.99
C THR A 54 -9.49 -2.26 -9.82
N ASN A 55 -9.34 -1.55 -8.73
CA ASN A 55 -10.04 -1.74 -7.46
C ASN A 55 -9.86 -3.14 -6.87
N ALA A 56 -8.84 -3.86 -7.32
CA ALA A 56 -8.49 -5.18 -6.78
C ALA A 56 -6.98 -5.28 -6.66
N HIS A 57 -6.52 -5.94 -5.62
CA HIS A 57 -5.08 -6.13 -5.40
C HIS A 57 -4.52 -7.10 -6.43
N SER A 58 -3.48 -6.67 -7.15
CA SER A 58 -2.85 -7.46 -8.22
C SER A 58 -1.90 -8.53 -7.70
N CYS A 59 -1.52 -8.46 -6.44
CA CYS A 59 -0.60 -9.39 -5.80
C CYS A 59 -0.87 -9.46 -4.31
N THR A 60 -0.17 -10.38 -3.63
CA THR A 60 -0.25 -10.50 -2.18
C THR A 60 0.85 -9.67 -1.54
N TYR A 61 0.50 -8.88 -0.53
CA TYR A 61 1.40 -8.06 0.26
C TYR A 61 1.56 -8.72 1.63
N THR A 62 2.78 -9.12 1.97
CA THR A 62 3.07 -9.87 3.18
C THR A 62 4.02 -9.09 4.09
N ALA A 63 3.74 -9.10 5.39
CA ALA A 63 4.62 -8.47 6.37
C ALA A 63 5.89 -9.31 6.56
N GLU A 64 7.04 -8.75 6.20
CA GLU A 64 8.34 -9.41 6.39
C GLU A 64 8.88 -9.22 7.80
N SER A 65 8.39 -8.23 8.50
CA SER A 65 8.64 -7.94 9.91
C SER A 65 7.31 -7.52 10.52
N ASP A 66 7.29 -7.21 11.80
CA ASP A 66 6.12 -6.55 12.38
C ASP A 66 5.97 -5.19 11.70
N VAL A 67 4.76 -4.89 11.21
CA VAL A 67 4.47 -3.72 10.39
C VAL A 67 3.39 -2.87 11.05
N VAL A 68 3.57 -1.56 11.01
CA VAL A 68 2.55 -0.59 11.39
C VAL A 68 2.22 0.22 10.14
N VAL A 69 0.94 0.32 9.81
CA VAL A 69 0.46 1.12 8.68
C VAL A 69 -0.59 2.11 9.15
N ASP A 70 -0.65 3.26 8.47
CA ASP A 70 -1.76 4.20 8.56
C ASP A 70 -2.68 3.95 7.37
N SER A 71 -3.95 3.68 7.62
CA SER A 71 -4.91 3.32 6.59
C SER A 71 -6.02 4.34 6.47
N TYR A 72 -6.38 4.65 5.22
CA TYR A 72 -7.44 5.59 4.88
C TYR A 72 -8.49 4.86 4.05
N PRO A 73 -9.80 5.09 4.30
CA PRO A 73 -10.84 4.49 3.46
C PRO A 73 -10.69 4.91 2.00
N TYR A 74 -10.85 3.96 1.10
CA TYR A 74 -10.78 4.20 -0.34
C TYR A 74 -11.96 3.55 -1.03
N LYS A 75 -12.68 4.33 -1.86
CA LYS A 75 -13.80 3.83 -2.66
C LYS A 75 -13.59 4.08 -4.15
N ASN A 76 -13.00 5.24 -4.49
CA ASN A 76 -12.82 5.68 -5.88
C ASN A 76 -11.78 6.78 -5.94
N ALA A 77 -11.54 7.31 -7.13
CA ALA A 77 -10.55 8.37 -7.35
C ALA A 77 -10.82 9.63 -6.50
N GLY A 78 -12.08 9.90 -6.19
CA GLY A 78 -12.43 11.02 -5.30
C GLY A 78 -11.89 10.84 -3.90
N SER A 79 -11.86 9.61 -3.39
CA SER A 79 -11.27 9.31 -2.09
C SER A 79 -9.78 9.62 -2.07
N LEU A 80 -9.05 9.23 -3.12
CA LEU A 80 -7.63 9.53 -3.25
C LEU A 80 -7.38 11.04 -3.29
N HIS A 81 -8.17 11.76 -4.09
CA HIS A 81 -8.05 13.22 -4.19
C HIS A 81 -8.25 13.88 -2.82
N HIS A 82 -9.23 13.42 -2.06
CA HIS A 82 -9.50 13.93 -0.72
C HIS A 82 -8.31 13.69 0.23
N ILE A 83 -7.74 12.49 0.23
CA ILE A 83 -6.58 12.16 1.04
C ILE A 83 -5.39 13.06 0.69
N LEU A 84 -5.13 13.25 -0.60
CA LEU A 84 -4.02 14.08 -1.07
C LEU A 84 -4.18 15.54 -0.65
N GLN A 85 -5.41 16.04 -0.55
CA GLN A 85 -5.68 17.39 -0.08
C GLN A 85 -5.59 17.55 1.42
N GLU A 86 -6.09 16.57 2.18
CA GLU A 86 -6.20 16.65 3.65
C GLU A 86 -4.89 16.26 4.35
N GLU A 87 -4.05 15.47 3.70
CA GLU A 87 -2.83 14.92 4.30
C GLU A 87 -1.61 15.33 3.46
N PRO A 88 -1.01 16.51 3.71
CA PRO A 88 0.09 17.02 2.89
C PRO A 88 1.30 16.09 2.81
N ASP A 89 1.58 15.34 3.88
CA ASP A 89 2.72 14.42 3.92
C ASP A 89 2.50 13.17 3.11
N PHE A 90 1.25 12.87 2.77
CA PHE A 90 0.89 11.69 1.98
C PHE A 90 1.28 11.87 0.51
N TYR A 91 1.18 13.07 -0.02
CA TYR A 91 1.45 13.33 -1.44
C TYR A 91 2.86 12.94 -1.87
N PRO A 92 3.94 13.37 -1.19
CA PRO A 92 5.29 12.95 -1.56
C PRO A 92 5.49 11.44 -1.44
N ALA A 93 4.95 10.83 -0.41
CA ALA A 93 5.02 9.38 -0.22
C ALA A 93 4.31 8.64 -1.33
N PHE A 94 3.12 9.10 -1.72
CA PHE A 94 2.35 8.52 -2.81
C PHE A 94 3.09 8.64 -4.14
N PHE A 95 3.63 9.80 -4.43
CA PHE A 95 4.38 10.03 -5.67
C PHE A 95 5.61 9.14 -5.75
N ARG A 96 6.41 9.08 -4.69
CA ARG A 96 7.59 8.23 -4.63
C ARG A 96 7.24 6.75 -4.80
N SER A 97 6.19 6.30 -4.13
CA SER A 97 5.73 4.91 -4.21
C SER A 97 5.20 4.57 -5.60
N SER A 98 4.55 5.51 -6.26
CA SER A 98 4.09 5.34 -7.64
C SER A 98 5.26 5.10 -8.58
N LEU A 99 6.31 5.90 -8.49
CA LEU A 99 7.51 5.71 -9.30
C LEU A 99 8.16 4.36 -9.01
N LYS A 100 8.33 4.02 -7.74
CA LYS A 100 8.94 2.76 -7.32
C LYS A 100 8.17 1.54 -7.85
N GLN A 101 6.85 1.55 -7.72
CA GLN A 101 6.02 0.42 -8.10
C GLN A 101 5.83 0.32 -9.62
N PHE A 102 5.70 1.44 -10.32
CA PHE A 102 5.61 1.43 -11.78
C PHE A 102 6.89 0.89 -12.43
N PHE A 103 8.05 1.24 -11.90
CA PHE A 103 9.32 0.80 -12.46
C PHE A 103 9.77 -0.57 -11.97
N ALA A 104 9.15 -1.11 -10.92
CA ALA A 104 9.45 -2.44 -10.44
C ALA A 104 8.75 -3.56 -11.24
N VAL A 105 7.77 -3.20 -12.06
CA VAL A 105 6.91 -4.17 -12.78
C VAL A 105 7.41 -4.42 -14.19
#